data_e5017039aa1c0b4439b890e93ef251fd
#
_entry.id   e5017039aa1c0b4439b890e93ef251fd
#
_cell.length_a   1.000
_cell.length_b   1.000
_cell.length_c   1.000
_cell.angle_alpha   90.00
_cell.angle_beta   90.00
_cell.angle_gamma   90.00
#
_symmetry.space_group_name_H-M   'P 1'
#
loop_
_entity.id
_entity.type
_entity.pdbx_description
1 polymer ?
#
loop_
_entity_poly.entity_id
_entity_poly.type
_entity_poly.pdbx_seq_one_letter_code
_entity_poly.pdbx_strand_id
1 'polypeptide(L)'
;MRPVIRIKSNDSAFAEKIAKTLDQWGFLHHQLGAGTEAGVPAHKGEVVLLDIRDMADDAFGHVYSIKQQYAGGEVVLINKPDNVVASIAGMKAGAVDEIIVPFDTGTLQAIIIDACERVQATRAKKIKKPLLTRFSEAMMAATFAQAGDFDGALDMLDRPSPRQTDKQTSNKKTSGA
;
A
#
# COMPACT_ATOMS: atom_id res chain seq x y z
N MET A 1 2.53 -4.16 -15.65
CA MET A 1 3.76 -4.48 -14.87
C MET A 1 3.33 -5.20 -13.62
N ARG A 2 3.86 -6.41 -13.35
CA ARG A 2 3.53 -7.16 -12.12
C ARG A 2 4.10 -6.45 -10.90
N PRO A 3 3.42 -6.47 -9.74
CA PRO A 3 3.98 -5.94 -8.50
C PRO A 3 5.25 -6.70 -8.10
N VAL A 4 6.17 -6.02 -7.43
CA VAL A 4 7.33 -6.66 -6.80
C VAL A 4 6.88 -7.24 -5.45
N ILE A 5 7.39 -8.40 -5.11
CA ILE A 5 7.12 -9.07 -3.83
C ILE A 5 8.31 -8.84 -2.90
N ARG A 6 8.05 -8.38 -1.70
CA ARG A 6 9.05 -8.27 -0.65
C ARG A 6 8.83 -9.32 0.42
N ILE A 7 9.88 -10.00 0.83
CA ILE A 7 9.86 -11.00 1.88
C ILE A 7 10.55 -10.40 3.10
N LYS A 8 9.82 -10.21 4.19
CA LYS A 8 10.36 -9.76 5.48
C LYS A 8 10.22 -10.89 6.50
N SER A 9 11.33 -11.55 6.82
CA SER A 9 11.40 -12.66 7.76
C SER A 9 12.70 -12.61 8.54
N ASN A 10 12.64 -13.01 9.82
CA ASN A 10 13.83 -13.23 10.65
C ASN A 10 14.45 -14.61 10.41
N ASP A 11 13.72 -15.52 9.76
CA ASP A 11 14.18 -16.85 9.36
C ASP A 11 14.68 -16.80 7.91
N SER A 12 16.00 -16.65 7.75
CA SER A 12 16.63 -16.55 6.44
C SER A 12 16.45 -17.80 5.58
N ALA A 13 16.45 -19.00 6.19
CA ALA A 13 16.28 -20.24 5.48
C ALA A 13 14.84 -20.40 4.95
N PHE A 14 13.87 -19.96 5.72
CA PHE A 14 12.47 -19.90 5.30
C PHE A 14 12.25 -18.86 4.18
N ALA A 15 12.81 -17.67 4.36
CA ALA A 15 12.75 -16.62 3.34
C ALA A 15 13.35 -17.07 2.00
N GLU A 16 14.48 -17.79 2.04
CA GLU A 16 15.11 -18.33 0.84
C GLU A 16 14.24 -19.39 0.14
N LYS A 17 13.55 -20.25 0.89
CA LYS A 17 12.61 -21.21 0.31
C LYS A 17 11.45 -20.52 -0.42
N ILE A 18 10.87 -19.49 0.20
CA ILE A 18 9.84 -18.67 -0.46
C ILE A 18 10.40 -18.00 -1.70
N ALA A 19 11.57 -17.40 -1.62
CA ALA A 19 12.21 -16.74 -2.75
C ALA A 19 12.40 -17.67 -3.94
N LYS A 20 12.93 -18.87 -3.72
CA LYS A 20 13.08 -19.91 -4.77
C LYS A 20 11.74 -20.31 -5.40
N THR A 21 10.68 -20.36 -4.60
CA THR A 21 9.34 -20.66 -5.10
C THR A 21 8.81 -19.52 -5.97
N LEU A 22 9.02 -18.26 -5.56
CA LEU A 22 8.66 -17.08 -6.35
C LEU A 22 9.42 -17.01 -7.67
N ASP A 23 10.71 -17.37 -7.68
CA ASP A 23 11.52 -17.48 -8.91
C ASP A 23 10.94 -18.47 -9.89
N GLN A 24 10.52 -19.65 -9.41
CA GLN A 24 9.90 -20.68 -10.25
C GLN A 24 8.60 -20.19 -10.90
N TRP A 25 7.88 -19.28 -10.26
CA TRP A 25 6.66 -18.69 -10.80
C TRP A 25 6.92 -17.40 -11.61
N GLY A 26 8.18 -16.96 -11.71
CA GLY A 26 8.59 -15.77 -12.46
C GLY A 26 8.16 -14.45 -11.82
N PHE A 27 8.05 -14.41 -10.49
CA PHE A 27 7.83 -13.16 -9.76
C PHE A 27 9.16 -12.46 -9.46
N LEU A 28 9.19 -11.14 -9.64
CA LEU A 28 10.27 -10.31 -9.11
C LEU A 28 10.12 -10.20 -7.59
N HIS A 29 11.16 -10.49 -6.86
CA HIS A 29 11.13 -10.40 -5.40
C HIS A 29 12.42 -9.81 -4.81
N HIS A 30 12.32 -9.33 -3.57
CA HIS A 30 13.46 -8.89 -2.75
C HIS A 30 13.28 -9.40 -1.32
N GLN A 31 14.36 -9.89 -0.72
CA GLN A 31 14.38 -10.23 0.71
C GLN A 31 14.79 -8.98 1.50
N LEU A 32 14.01 -8.67 2.53
CA LEU A 32 14.31 -7.63 3.49
C LEU A 32 14.93 -8.29 4.73
N GLY A 33 16.26 -8.23 4.85
CA GLY A 33 16.97 -8.70 6.04
C GLY A 33 17.00 -7.63 7.14
N ALA A 34 17.30 -8.03 8.37
CA ALA A 34 17.57 -7.10 9.45
C ALA A 34 18.73 -6.16 9.05
N GLY A 35 18.44 -4.90 8.79
CA GLY A 35 19.43 -3.88 8.41
C GLY A 35 19.59 -3.59 6.92
N THR A 36 18.91 -4.29 6.01
CA THR A 36 19.01 -4.06 4.55
C THR A 36 17.95 -3.10 3.98
N GLU A 37 17.19 -2.42 4.81
CA GLU A 37 16.15 -1.48 4.35
C GLU A 37 16.72 -0.24 3.62
N ALA A 38 18.01 0.04 3.76
CA ALA A 38 18.64 1.28 3.29
C ALA A 38 18.97 1.35 1.79
N GLY A 39 18.78 0.29 1.02
CA GLY A 39 19.27 0.23 -0.38
C GLY A 39 18.23 0.01 -1.47
N VAL A 40 17.04 -0.47 -1.16
CA VAL A 40 16.03 -0.76 -2.19
C VAL A 40 14.90 0.25 -2.07
N PRO A 41 14.78 1.19 -3.03
CA PRO A 41 13.71 2.19 -2.98
C PRO A 41 12.35 1.49 -2.94
N ALA A 42 11.49 1.95 -2.04
CA ALA A 42 10.12 1.51 -1.98
C ALA A 42 9.39 1.97 -3.25
N HIS A 43 8.90 1.02 -4.04
CA HIS A 43 8.05 1.34 -5.17
C HIS A 43 6.58 1.38 -4.73
N LYS A 44 5.81 2.31 -5.28
CA LYS A 44 4.38 2.37 -4.97
C LYS A 44 3.68 1.08 -5.41
N GLY A 45 2.99 0.43 -4.45
CA GLY A 45 2.15 -0.73 -4.73
C GLY A 45 2.95 -2.03 -4.89
N GLU A 46 3.63 -2.45 -3.85
CA GLU A 46 4.29 -3.75 -3.73
C GLU A 46 3.45 -4.69 -2.86
N VAL A 47 3.73 -5.98 -2.95
CA VAL A 47 3.19 -6.99 -2.01
C VAL A 47 4.29 -7.32 -1.01
N VAL A 48 3.99 -7.23 0.27
CA VAL A 48 4.94 -7.57 1.34
C VAL A 48 4.45 -8.84 2.05
N LEU A 49 5.24 -9.90 1.98
CA LEU A 49 5.07 -11.10 2.79
C LEU A 49 5.78 -10.86 4.12
N LEU A 50 5.03 -10.68 5.19
CA LEU A 50 5.55 -10.42 6.52
C LEU A 50 5.44 -11.66 7.40
N ASP A 51 6.57 -12.22 7.78
CA ASP A 51 6.64 -13.33 8.70
C ASP A 51 6.50 -12.86 10.15
N ILE A 52 5.36 -13.20 10.76
CA ILE A 52 5.02 -12.84 12.15
C ILE A 52 5.06 -14.05 13.09
N ARG A 53 5.57 -15.21 12.66
CA ARG A 53 5.56 -16.45 13.44
C ARG A 53 6.20 -16.30 14.83
N ASP A 54 7.21 -15.45 14.92
CA ASP A 54 7.96 -15.21 16.15
C ASP A 54 7.75 -13.78 16.71
N MET A 55 6.77 -13.04 16.17
CA MET A 55 6.37 -11.72 16.63
C MET A 55 5.16 -11.86 17.56
N ALA A 56 5.37 -11.88 18.89
CA ALA A 56 4.26 -12.11 19.82
C ALA A 56 3.32 -10.89 19.90
N ASP A 57 3.86 -9.67 20.07
CA ASP A 57 3.03 -8.51 20.45
C ASP A 57 3.13 -7.30 19.49
N ASP A 58 4.02 -7.28 18.51
CA ASP A 58 4.30 -6.10 17.68
C ASP A 58 3.89 -6.24 16.20
N ALA A 59 3.05 -7.21 15.87
CA ALA A 59 2.57 -7.38 14.50
C ALA A 59 1.84 -6.13 14.00
N PHE A 60 1.10 -5.41 14.87
CA PHE A 60 0.43 -4.17 14.53
C PHE A 60 1.43 -3.10 14.08
N GLY A 61 2.46 -2.83 14.88
CA GLY A 61 3.46 -1.80 14.58
C GLY A 61 4.22 -2.08 13.29
N HIS A 62 4.59 -3.33 13.06
CA HIS A 62 5.27 -3.76 11.83
C HIS A 62 4.39 -3.57 10.59
N VAL A 63 3.13 -4.05 10.60
CA VAL A 63 2.21 -3.87 9.48
C VAL A 63 1.93 -2.40 9.22
N TYR A 64 1.66 -1.62 10.28
CA TYR A 64 1.42 -0.19 10.16
C TYR A 64 2.61 0.54 9.53
N SER A 65 3.82 0.28 9.99
CA SER A 65 5.05 0.86 9.42
C SER A 65 5.23 0.52 7.94
N ILE A 66 5.01 -0.75 7.57
CA ILE A 66 5.08 -1.21 6.18
C ILE A 66 4.04 -0.49 5.31
N LYS A 67 2.81 -0.35 5.78
CA LYS A 67 1.74 0.36 5.02
C LYS A 67 2.05 1.85 4.83
N GLN A 68 2.75 2.49 5.77
CA GLN A 68 3.23 3.86 5.61
C GLN A 68 4.37 3.94 4.59
N GLN A 69 5.32 3.02 4.64
CA GLN A 69 6.49 3.00 3.76
C GLN A 69 6.12 2.63 2.32
N TYR A 70 5.25 1.64 2.13
CA TYR A 70 4.83 1.12 0.84
C TYR A 70 3.42 1.56 0.46
N ALA A 71 3.23 2.85 0.27
CA ALA A 71 1.92 3.45 0.02
C ALA A 71 1.19 2.83 -1.19
N GLY A 72 0.05 2.19 -0.91
CA GLY A 72 -0.75 1.45 -1.90
C GLY A 72 -0.24 0.04 -2.18
N GLY A 73 0.66 -0.48 -1.33
CA GLY A 73 1.06 -1.87 -1.27
C GLY A 73 0.11 -2.70 -0.40
N GLU A 74 0.18 -4.01 -0.56
CA GLU A 74 -0.58 -4.96 0.23
C GLU A 74 0.35 -5.79 1.11
N VAL A 75 -0.10 -6.10 2.33
CA VAL A 75 0.65 -6.90 3.30
C VAL A 75 -0.08 -8.22 3.51
N VAL A 76 0.62 -9.32 3.29
CA VAL A 76 0.17 -10.68 3.60
C VAL A 76 1.00 -11.20 4.77
N LEU A 77 0.33 -11.70 5.79
CA LEU A 77 0.99 -12.25 6.97
C LEU A 77 1.36 -13.72 6.74
N ILE A 78 2.49 -14.14 7.28
CA ILE A 78 2.85 -15.55 7.41
C ILE A 78 2.90 -15.84 8.91
N ASN A 79 2.05 -16.75 9.38
CA ASN A 79 1.84 -16.98 10.79
C ASN A 79 1.79 -18.48 11.13
N LYS A 80 1.73 -18.80 12.42
CA LYS A 80 1.49 -20.13 12.98
C LYS A 80 0.11 -20.22 13.63
N PRO A 81 -0.51 -21.42 13.73
CA PRO A 81 -1.91 -21.55 14.15
C PRO A 81 -2.22 -21.00 15.55
N ASP A 82 -1.24 -21.05 16.45
CA ASP A 82 -1.37 -20.66 17.85
C ASP A 82 -1.14 -19.17 18.12
N ASN A 83 -0.74 -18.40 17.11
CA ASN A 83 -0.41 -16.97 17.25
C ASN A 83 -1.58 -16.06 16.85
N VAL A 84 -2.76 -16.31 17.42
CA VAL A 84 -4.01 -15.61 17.06
C VAL A 84 -3.98 -14.12 17.40
N VAL A 85 -3.30 -13.75 18.49
CA VAL A 85 -3.21 -12.34 18.91
C VAL A 85 -2.46 -11.51 17.88
N ALA A 86 -1.33 -11.99 17.36
CA ALA A 86 -0.57 -11.32 16.31
C ALA A 86 -1.35 -11.28 14.98
N SER A 87 -2.10 -12.35 14.65
CA SER A 87 -3.02 -12.36 13.50
C SER A 87 -4.01 -11.21 13.55
N ILE A 88 -4.78 -11.13 14.64
CA ILE A 88 -5.79 -10.09 14.84
C ILE A 88 -5.16 -8.69 14.79
N ALA A 89 -4.01 -8.50 15.43
CA ALA A 89 -3.29 -7.24 15.45
C ALA A 89 -2.83 -6.82 14.05
N GLY A 90 -2.26 -7.73 13.28
CA GLY A 90 -1.81 -7.48 11.91
C GLY A 90 -2.96 -7.18 10.96
N MET A 91 -4.07 -7.91 11.05
CA MET A 91 -5.27 -7.65 10.24
C MET A 91 -5.89 -6.28 10.57
N LYS A 92 -5.96 -5.89 11.85
CA LYS A 92 -6.40 -4.55 12.29
C LYS A 92 -5.50 -3.44 11.77
N ALA A 93 -4.20 -3.69 11.63
CA ALA A 93 -3.24 -2.73 11.09
C ALA A 93 -3.32 -2.59 9.56
N GLY A 94 -4.11 -3.44 8.88
CA GLY A 94 -4.39 -3.36 7.45
C GLY A 94 -3.66 -4.41 6.61
N ALA A 95 -3.26 -5.54 7.16
CA ALA A 95 -2.92 -6.72 6.37
C ALA A 95 -4.17 -7.20 5.61
N VAL A 96 -3.98 -7.70 4.39
CA VAL A 96 -5.10 -8.07 3.51
C VAL A 96 -5.42 -9.55 3.58
N ASP A 97 -4.44 -10.36 3.99
CA ASP A 97 -4.59 -11.81 4.09
C ASP A 97 -3.53 -12.42 5.01
N GLU A 98 -3.71 -13.70 5.35
CA GLU A 98 -2.82 -14.46 6.22
C GLU A 98 -2.63 -15.88 5.68
N ILE A 99 -1.39 -16.36 5.76
CA ILE A 99 -1.00 -17.72 5.44
C ILE A 99 -0.54 -18.40 6.72
N ILE A 100 -1.18 -19.50 7.08
CA ILE A 100 -0.82 -20.29 8.26
C ILE A 100 0.15 -21.41 7.88
N VAL A 101 1.30 -21.47 8.55
CA VAL A 101 2.26 -22.57 8.35
C VAL A 101 1.81 -23.84 9.12
N PRO A 102 1.99 -25.08 8.58
CA PRO A 102 2.50 -25.35 7.24
C PRO A 102 1.44 -25.11 6.15
N PHE A 103 1.87 -24.61 5.01
CA PHE A 103 1.01 -24.37 3.85
C PHE A 103 1.56 -25.11 2.61
N ASP A 104 0.70 -25.37 1.64
CA ASP A 104 1.09 -25.87 0.33
C ASP A 104 1.42 -24.71 -0.63
N THR A 105 2.14 -25.02 -1.70
CA THR A 105 2.56 -24.03 -2.69
C THR A 105 1.40 -23.42 -3.47
N GLY A 106 0.29 -24.14 -3.63
CA GLY A 106 -0.91 -23.64 -4.31
C GLY A 106 -1.60 -22.55 -3.50
N THR A 107 -1.73 -22.75 -2.18
CA THR A 107 -2.28 -21.75 -1.26
C THR A 107 -1.43 -20.47 -1.27
N LEU A 108 -0.11 -20.59 -1.18
CA LEU A 108 0.81 -19.45 -1.26
C LEU A 108 0.63 -18.70 -2.59
N GLN A 109 0.56 -19.44 -3.71
CA GLN A 109 0.41 -18.84 -5.04
C GLN A 109 -0.90 -18.08 -5.18
N ALA A 110 -2.02 -18.67 -4.74
CA ALA A 110 -3.35 -18.07 -4.84
C ALA A 110 -3.41 -16.74 -4.07
N ILE A 111 -2.92 -16.71 -2.83
CA ILE A 111 -2.92 -15.50 -1.99
C ILE A 111 -2.02 -14.41 -2.57
N ILE A 112 -0.84 -14.76 -3.10
CA ILE A 112 0.05 -13.79 -3.74
C ILE A 112 -0.59 -13.20 -4.99
N ILE A 113 -1.26 -14.00 -5.82
CA ILE A 113 -1.95 -13.53 -7.02
C ILE A 113 -3.06 -12.55 -6.63
N ASP A 114 -3.92 -12.89 -5.65
CA ASP A 114 -4.99 -11.99 -5.17
C ASP A 114 -4.42 -10.67 -4.65
N ALA A 115 -3.36 -10.71 -3.83
CA ALA A 115 -2.70 -9.50 -3.34
C ALA A 115 -2.13 -8.65 -4.49
N CYS A 116 -1.54 -9.27 -5.51
CA CYS A 116 -1.06 -8.59 -6.71
C CYS A 116 -2.19 -7.91 -7.50
N GLU A 117 -3.32 -8.55 -7.63
CA GLU A 117 -4.51 -8.00 -8.29
C GLU A 117 -5.07 -6.79 -7.55
N ARG A 118 -5.14 -6.85 -6.22
CA ARG A 118 -5.55 -5.70 -5.36
C ARG A 118 -4.64 -4.49 -5.54
N VAL A 119 -3.31 -4.72 -5.57
CA VAL A 119 -2.34 -3.66 -5.85
C VAL A 119 -2.58 -3.02 -7.21
N GLN A 120 -2.80 -3.84 -8.25
CA GLN A 120 -3.05 -3.34 -9.61
C GLN A 120 -4.36 -2.56 -9.69
N ALA A 121 -5.43 -3.03 -9.06
CA ALA A 121 -6.71 -2.34 -9.00
C ALA A 121 -6.60 -0.97 -8.31
N THR A 122 -5.83 -0.89 -7.22
CA THR A 122 -5.57 0.37 -6.51
C THR A 122 -4.79 1.35 -7.36
N ARG A 123 -3.80 0.89 -8.12
CA ARG A 123 -3.04 1.71 -9.09
C ARG A 123 -3.95 2.24 -10.20
N ALA A 124 -4.79 1.39 -10.77
CA ALA A 124 -5.71 1.78 -11.84
C ALA A 124 -6.72 2.85 -11.38
N LYS A 125 -7.24 2.75 -10.15
CA LYS A 125 -8.12 3.76 -9.55
C LYS A 125 -7.43 5.11 -9.36
N LYS A 126 -6.15 5.12 -8.92
CA LYS A 126 -5.38 6.36 -8.76
C LYS A 126 -5.07 7.08 -10.07
N ILE A 127 -4.88 6.34 -11.16
CA ILE A 127 -4.62 6.92 -12.49
C ILE A 127 -5.90 7.53 -13.08
N LYS A 128 -7.08 6.92 -12.85
CA LYS A 128 -8.34 7.40 -13.40
C LYS A 128 -8.87 8.69 -12.76
N LYS A 129 -8.64 8.90 -11.45
CA LYS A 129 -9.14 10.10 -10.74
C LYS A 129 -8.66 11.44 -11.32
N PRO A 130 -7.36 11.67 -11.54
CA PRO A 130 -6.90 12.95 -12.10
C PRO A 130 -7.37 13.22 -13.53
N LEU A 131 -7.56 12.16 -14.35
CA LEU A 131 -8.07 12.30 -15.71
C LEU A 131 -9.56 12.69 -15.74
N LEU A 132 -10.37 12.07 -14.88
CA LEU A 132 -11.80 12.39 -14.76
C LEU A 132 -12.01 13.81 -14.24
N THR A 133 -11.21 14.25 -13.26
CA THR A 133 -11.29 15.61 -12.73
C THR A 133 -10.91 16.64 -13.81
N ARG A 134 -9.80 16.43 -14.51
CA ARG A 134 -9.37 17.31 -15.62
C ARG A 134 -10.38 17.33 -16.77
N PHE A 135 -11.00 16.19 -17.08
CA PHE A 135 -12.03 16.12 -18.11
C PHE A 135 -13.30 16.89 -17.70
N SER A 136 -13.73 16.78 -16.43
CA SER A 136 -14.89 17.52 -15.94
C SER A 136 -14.62 19.03 -15.87
N GLU A 137 -13.43 19.44 -15.46
CA GLU A 137 -12.99 20.85 -15.49
C GLU A 137 -12.95 21.41 -16.93
N ALA A 138 -12.40 20.65 -17.86
CA ALA A 138 -12.39 21.04 -19.29
C ALA A 138 -13.80 21.12 -19.89
N MET A 139 -14.69 20.20 -19.53
CA MET A 139 -16.08 20.23 -19.98
C MET A 139 -16.84 21.42 -19.40
N MET A 140 -16.62 21.75 -18.12
CA MET A 140 -17.22 22.95 -17.51
C MET A 140 -16.70 24.22 -18.17
N ALA A 141 -15.39 24.36 -18.38
CA ALA A 141 -14.82 25.51 -19.08
C ALA A 141 -15.38 25.67 -20.50
N ALA A 142 -15.55 24.57 -21.24
CA ALA A 142 -16.17 24.60 -22.57
C ALA A 142 -17.64 25.08 -22.51
N THR A 143 -18.38 24.72 -21.46
CA THR A 143 -19.77 25.14 -21.27
C THR A 143 -19.84 26.64 -20.98
N PHE A 144 -18.96 27.20 -20.17
CA PHE A 144 -18.86 28.65 -19.92
C PHE A 144 -18.48 29.42 -21.19
N ALA A 145 -17.52 28.91 -21.97
CA ALA A 145 -17.13 29.52 -23.23
C ALA A 145 -18.28 29.54 -24.26
N GLN A 146 -19.10 28.48 -24.33
CA GLN A 146 -20.31 28.44 -25.18
C GLN A 146 -21.40 29.41 -24.73
N ALA A 147 -21.47 29.71 -23.42
CA ALA A 147 -22.39 30.72 -22.87
C ALA A 147 -21.89 32.15 -23.07
N GLY A 148 -20.71 32.37 -23.69
CA GLY A 148 -20.11 33.68 -23.91
C GLY A 148 -19.33 34.24 -22.71
N ASP A 149 -19.19 33.48 -21.65
CA ASP A 149 -18.43 33.85 -20.47
C ASP A 149 -16.98 33.34 -20.57
N PHE A 150 -16.17 34.03 -21.35
CA PHE A 150 -14.76 33.68 -21.58
C PHE A 150 -13.89 33.92 -20.35
N ASP A 151 -14.22 34.92 -19.52
CA ASP A 151 -13.45 35.23 -18.30
C ASP A 151 -13.67 34.13 -17.24
N GLY A 152 -14.89 33.65 -17.07
CA GLY A 152 -15.19 32.51 -16.20
C GLY A 152 -14.55 31.20 -16.67
N ALA A 153 -14.48 30.98 -17.98
CA ALA A 153 -13.81 29.80 -18.54
C ALA A 153 -12.30 29.81 -18.27
N LEU A 154 -11.64 30.95 -18.41
CA LEU A 154 -10.20 31.11 -18.15
C LEU A 154 -9.89 30.98 -16.66
N ASP A 155 -10.70 31.56 -15.76
CA ASP A 155 -10.50 31.45 -14.29
C ASP A 155 -10.63 29.98 -13.81
N MET A 156 -11.47 29.17 -14.43
CA MET A 156 -11.58 27.73 -14.13
C MET A 156 -10.37 26.90 -14.56
N LEU A 157 -9.74 27.26 -15.67
CA LEU A 157 -8.55 26.56 -16.17
C LEU A 157 -7.28 26.93 -15.39
N ASP A 158 -7.24 28.14 -14.82
CA ASP A 158 -6.06 28.68 -14.12
C ASP A 158 -6.07 28.38 -12.62
N ARG A 159 -7.17 27.82 -12.08
CA ARG A 159 -7.24 27.43 -10.67
C ARG A 159 -6.29 26.25 -10.37
N PRO A 160 -5.27 26.44 -9.52
CA PRO A 160 -4.45 25.33 -9.08
C PRO A 160 -5.33 24.32 -8.32
N SER A 161 -5.21 23.05 -8.64
CA SER A 161 -5.90 21.97 -7.91
C SER A 161 -5.77 22.15 -6.40
N PRO A 162 -6.87 22.06 -5.63
CA PRO A 162 -6.82 22.27 -4.19
C PRO A 162 -5.84 21.29 -3.56
N ARG A 163 -4.67 21.78 -3.15
CA ARG A 163 -3.78 21.06 -2.26
C ARG A 163 -4.55 20.86 -0.96
N GLN A 164 -4.64 19.64 -0.50
CA GLN A 164 -5.15 19.34 0.83
C GLN A 164 -4.31 20.17 1.83
N THR A 165 -4.91 21.23 2.35
CA THR A 165 -4.34 21.98 3.46
C THR A 165 -4.53 21.15 4.71
N ASP A 166 -3.43 20.67 5.25
CA ASP A 166 -3.35 20.10 6.59
C ASP A 166 -4.01 21.06 7.58
N LYS A 167 -5.06 20.58 8.23
CA LYS A 167 -5.66 21.27 9.38
C LYS A 167 -4.69 21.16 10.56
N GLN A 168 -3.75 22.10 10.67
CA GLN A 168 -3.12 22.42 11.94
C GLN A 168 -4.10 23.23 12.79
N THR A 169 -4.80 22.54 13.67
CA THR A 169 -5.50 23.19 14.76
C THR A 169 -4.49 23.69 15.77
N SER A 170 -4.22 24.98 15.71
CA SER A 170 -3.53 25.69 16.77
C SER A 170 -4.42 25.77 18.01
N ASN A 171 -4.08 24.95 19.00
CA ASN A 171 -4.64 25.08 20.33
C ASN A 171 -3.86 26.16 21.08
N LYS A 172 -4.34 27.41 21.03
CA LYS A 172 -3.77 28.51 21.76
C LYS A 172 -4.37 28.58 23.16
N LYS A 173 -3.55 28.23 24.15
CA LYS A 173 -3.68 28.53 25.57
C LYS A 173 -4.39 29.84 25.86
N THR A 174 -5.35 29.81 26.76
CA THR A 174 -5.62 30.94 27.65
C THR A 174 -5.32 30.48 29.08
N SER A 175 -4.22 30.92 29.59
CA SER A 175 -3.93 31.05 31.02
C SER A 175 -4.46 32.41 31.45
N GLY A 176 -5.14 32.46 32.56
CA GLY A 176 -5.58 33.68 33.16
C GLY A 176 -6.17 33.47 34.54
N ALA A 177 -5.43 33.97 35.53
CA ALA A 177 -5.77 34.22 36.95
C ALA A 177 -5.87 33.01 37.87
#